data_045cc8c1e930195726185d9c32cc6b29
#
_entry.id   045cc8c1e930195726185d9c32cc6b29
#
_cell.length_a   1.000
_cell.length_b   1.000
_cell.length_c   1.000
_cell.angle_alpha   90.00
_cell.angle_beta   90.00
_cell.angle_gamma   90.00
#
_symmetry.space_group_name_H-M   'P 1'
#
loop_
_entity.id
_entity.type
_entity.pdbx_description
1 polymer ?
#
loop_
_entity_poly.entity_id
_entity_poly.type
_entity_poly.pdbx_seq_one_letter_code
_entity_poly.pdbx_strand_id
1 'polypeptide(L)'
;GDADPAEGLPARLRGVGTETEVLARAGIDGAVGLVAAADSDITNLAIAALARSRNPKVFVVLRQNDAANQVLFDAFRADMVMKPSEIIADECVGLLTTPLLDRFLAVVRGKNDAWADEAIHQLRKRVGTRSPRAWTIRLDETEAPAVSARLASGARPPTLGDLLRDPRNRQDRLPAQALMLLRDGSETLLPNGDTPLAARDRILFAGRGEARHRMRSALLEATVLEYLCTGRERAGGWPFARRAG
;
A
#
# COMPACT_ATOMS: atom_id res chain seq x y z
N GLY A 1 -24.37 -1.34 38.74
CA GLY A 1 -23.71 -2.59 38.90
C GLY A 1 -22.45 -2.61 38.08
N ASP A 2 -21.31 -2.48 38.77
CA ASP A 2 -19.98 -2.46 38.18
C ASP A 2 -19.73 -3.84 37.55
N ALA A 3 -19.56 -3.88 36.26
CA ALA A 3 -19.11 -5.07 35.57
C ALA A 3 -17.59 -5.14 35.73
N ASP A 4 -17.13 -6.17 36.42
CA ASP A 4 -15.72 -6.54 36.56
C ASP A 4 -15.10 -6.69 35.15
N PRO A 5 -14.03 -5.97 34.81
CA PRO A 5 -13.41 -6.11 33.51
C PRO A 5 -12.75 -7.49 33.43
N ALA A 6 -13.29 -8.36 32.60
CA ALA A 6 -12.60 -9.60 32.24
C ALA A 6 -11.22 -9.21 31.68
N GLU A 7 -10.14 -9.77 32.25
CA GLU A 7 -8.75 -9.49 31.88
C GLU A 7 -8.58 -9.49 30.35
N GLY A 8 -8.19 -8.32 29.80
CA GLY A 8 -7.91 -8.13 28.38
C GLY A 8 -9.01 -7.48 27.52
N LEU A 9 -10.22 -7.24 28.04
CA LEU A 9 -11.25 -6.48 27.33
C LEU A 9 -11.31 -5.02 27.79
N PRO A 10 -11.53 -4.04 26.87
CA PRO A 10 -11.67 -2.64 27.26
C PRO A 10 -12.90 -2.45 28.16
N ALA A 11 -12.79 -1.56 29.14
CA ALA A 11 -13.88 -1.20 30.03
C ALA A 11 -15.11 -0.73 29.22
N ARG A 12 -16.30 -1.30 29.52
CA ARG A 12 -17.56 -0.97 28.86
C ARG A 12 -18.39 -0.06 29.76
N LEU A 13 -18.74 1.12 29.24
CA LEU A 13 -19.64 2.04 29.89
C LEU A 13 -20.98 2.09 29.13
N ARG A 14 -22.08 1.88 29.82
CA ARG A 14 -23.42 2.03 29.26
C ARG A 14 -23.88 3.46 29.45
N GLY A 15 -24.33 4.14 28.38
CA GLY A 15 -24.82 5.52 28.45
C GLY A 15 -24.99 6.14 27.05
N VAL A 16 -25.50 7.34 27.02
CA VAL A 16 -25.66 8.11 25.79
C VAL A 16 -24.44 9.03 25.64
N GLY A 17 -23.66 8.79 24.57
CA GLY A 17 -22.38 9.51 24.34
C GLY A 17 -22.50 11.03 24.18
N THR A 18 -23.69 11.58 23.97
CA THR A 18 -23.98 13.02 23.96
C THR A 18 -24.30 13.62 25.33
N GLU A 19 -24.21 12.82 26.40
CA GLU A 19 -24.38 13.29 27.78
C GLU A 19 -23.01 13.58 28.40
N THR A 20 -22.89 14.77 28.99
CA THR A 20 -21.63 15.23 29.60
C THR A 20 -21.15 14.30 30.71
N GLU A 21 -22.07 13.79 31.52
CA GLU A 21 -21.76 12.87 32.63
C GLU A 21 -21.20 11.53 32.16
N VAL A 22 -21.74 11.04 31.02
CA VAL A 22 -21.27 9.79 30.41
C VAL A 22 -19.85 9.95 29.88
N LEU A 23 -19.54 11.05 29.21
CA LEU A 23 -18.18 11.32 28.74
C LEU A 23 -17.21 11.56 29.93
N ALA A 24 -17.65 12.22 30.98
CA ALA A 24 -16.84 12.40 32.19
C ALA A 24 -16.49 11.06 32.85
N ARG A 25 -17.48 10.18 33.01
CA ARG A 25 -17.28 8.82 33.54
C ARG A 25 -16.40 7.95 32.62
N ALA A 26 -16.43 8.22 31.32
CA ALA A 26 -15.53 7.58 30.34
C ALA A 26 -14.10 8.11 30.39
N GLY A 27 -13.81 9.14 31.24
CA GLY A 27 -12.48 9.69 31.43
C GLY A 27 -12.05 10.65 30.31
N ILE A 28 -12.97 11.33 29.64
CA ILE A 28 -12.67 12.23 28.50
C ILE A 28 -11.70 13.35 28.89
N ASP A 29 -11.71 13.81 30.15
CA ASP A 29 -10.87 14.91 30.63
C ASP A 29 -9.36 14.58 30.56
N GLY A 30 -9.00 13.30 30.69
CA GLY A 30 -7.64 12.79 30.57
C GLY A 30 -7.37 11.96 29.30
N ALA A 31 -8.34 11.84 28.41
CA ALA A 31 -8.21 11.01 27.22
C ALA A 31 -7.23 11.62 26.20
N VAL A 32 -6.38 10.77 25.61
CA VAL A 32 -5.49 11.14 24.51
C VAL A 32 -6.26 11.23 23.19
N GLY A 33 -7.27 10.37 23.01
CA GLY A 33 -8.08 10.30 21.80
C GLY A 33 -9.51 9.89 22.05
N LEU A 34 -10.39 10.30 21.15
CA LEU A 34 -11.80 9.93 21.09
C LEU A 34 -12.14 9.42 19.69
N VAL A 35 -12.85 8.32 19.62
CA VAL A 35 -13.47 7.83 18.36
C VAL A 35 -14.98 7.91 18.51
N ALA A 36 -15.62 8.82 17.77
CA ALA A 36 -17.08 8.90 17.68
C ALA A 36 -17.55 8.14 16.42
N ALA A 37 -18.15 6.98 16.61
CA ALA A 37 -18.47 6.03 15.56
C ALA A 37 -19.91 5.47 15.65
N ALA A 38 -20.85 6.28 16.11
CA ALA A 38 -22.28 5.97 16.09
C ALA A 38 -22.83 5.94 14.65
N ASP A 39 -24.00 5.37 14.47
CA ASP A 39 -24.66 5.27 13.15
C ASP A 39 -25.27 6.61 12.65
N SER A 40 -25.25 7.66 13.46
CA SER A 40 -25.72 9.01 13.12
C SER A 40 -24.57 10.00 13.10
N ASP A 41 -24.40 10.69 11.97
CA ASP A 41 -23.40 11.75 11.79
C ASP A 41 -23.58 12.90 12.75
N ILE A 42 -24.83 13.30 13.00
CA ILE A 42 -25.17 14.36 13.96
C ILE A 42 -24.74 13.95 15.38
N THR A 43 -24.98 12.69 15.73
CA THR A 43 -24.57 12.16 17.04
C THR A 43 -23.05 12.14 17.16
N ASN A 44 -22.32 11.74 16.10
CA ASN A 44 -20.86 11.73 16.10
C ASN A 44 -20.28 13.14 16.28
N LEU A 45 -20.82 14.12 15.57
CA LEU A 45 -20.42 15.52 15.70
C LEU A 45 -20.75 16.08 17.07
N ALA A 46 -21.91 15.76 17.66
CA ALA A 46 -22.30 16.18 18.99
C ALA A 46 -21.38 15.60 20.08
N ILE A 47 -21.07 14.30 20.01
CA ILE A 47 -20.10 13.66 20.91
C ILE A 47 -18.74 14.34 20.83
N ALA A 48 -18.25 14.60 19.63
CA ALA A 48 -16.95 15.22 19.43
C ALA A 48 -16.91 16.69 19.90
N ALA A 49 -17.97 17.45 19.66
CA ALA A 49 -18.08 18.82 20.14
C ALA A 49 -18.06 18.89 21.68
N LEU A 50 -18.82 18.02 22.31
CA LEU A 50 -18.85 17.91 23.75
C LEU A 50 -17.50 17.46 24.33
N ALA A 51 -16.85 16.49 23.70
CA ALA A 51 -15.53 16.04 24.10
C ALA A 51 -14.46 17.15 24.01
N ARG A 52 -14.44 17.92 22.92
CA ARG A 52 -13.53 19.06 22.76
C ARG A 52 -13.82 20.21 23.75
N SER A 53 -15.06 20.42 24.13
CA SER A 53 -15.41 21.42 25.12
C SER A 53 -14.84 21.08 26.51
N ARG A 54 -14.71 19.79 26.83
CA ARG A 54 -14.13 19.30 28.08
C ARG A 54 -12.61 19.12 28.01
N ASN A 55 -12.13 18.57 26.89
CA ASN A 55 -10.71 18.36 26.66
C ASN A 55 -10.31 18.92 25.27
N PRO A 56 -9.86 20.17 25.21
CA PRO A 56 -9.49 20.82 23.95
C PRO A 56 -8.30 20.17 23.24
N LYS A 57 -7.54 19.30 23.92
CA LYS A 57 -6.36 18.62 23.35
C LYS A 57 -6.64 17.19 22.88
N VAL A 58 -7.87 16.69 23.04
CA VAL A 58 -8.21 15.35 22.66
C VAL A 58 -8.11 15.19 21.14
N PHE A 59 -7.44 14.14 20.69
CA PHE A 59 -7.39 13.74 19.27
C PHE A 59 -8.75 13.14 18.88
N VAL A 60 -9.44 13.74 17.92
CA VAL A 60 -10.81 13.37 17.55
C VAL A 60 -10.84 12.65 16.22
N VAL A 61 -11.31 11.40 16.24
CA VAL A 61 -11.65 10.62 15.06
C VAL A 61 -13.18 10.57 14.93
N LEU A 62 -13.69 10.98 13.77
CA LEU A 62 -15.13 10.96 13.44
C LEU A 62 -15.44 9.94 12.36
N ARG A 63 -16.47 9.13 12.58
CA ARG A 63 -17.09 8.34 11.51
C ARG A 63 -18.13 9.17 10.80
N GLN A 64 -17.96 9.34 9.48
CA GLN A 64 -18.95 9.91 8.59
C GLN A 64 -19.69 8.79 7.86
N ASN A 65 -21.02 8.73 8.03
CA ASN A 65 -21.87 7.71 7.42
C ASN A 65 -22.48 8.17 6.10
N ASP A 66 -22.78 9.47 5.97
CA ASP A 66 -23.38 10.04 4.77
C ASP A 66 -22.45 11.10 4.14
N ALA A 67 -22.14 10.91 2.86
CA ALA A 67 -21.32 11.85 2.09
C ALA A 67 -21.95 13.24 1.97
N ALA A 68 -23.28 13.35 2.01
CA ALA A 68 -24.00 14.63 1.97
C ALA A 68 -23.66 15.54 3.17
N ASN A 69 -23.21 14.96 4.29
CA ASN A 69 -22.83 15.70 5.50
C ASN A 69 -21.39 16.22 5.47
N GLN A 70 -20.64 16.05 4.38
CA GLN A 70 -19.22 16.45 4.27
C GLN A 70 -18.96 17.87 4.77
N VAL A 71 -19.81 18.82 4.41
CA VAL A 71 -19.66 20.24 4.79
C VAL A 71 -19.65 20.42 6.31
N LEU A 72 -20.43 19.61 7.06
CA LEU A 72 -20.48 19.67 8.53
C LEU A 72 -19.17 19.15 9.13
N PHE A 73 -18.63 18.07 8.57
CA PHE A 73 -17.36 17.47 9.02
C PHE A 73 -16.17 18.38 8.71
N ASP A 74 -16.15 19.02 7.54
CA ASP A 74 -15.12 20.01 7.19
C ASP A 74 -15.16 21.23 8.12
N ALA A 75 -16.36 21.71 8.46
CA ALA A 75 -16.54 22.83 9.38
C ALA A 75 -16.09 22.49 10.81
N PHE A 76 -16.31 21.24 11.26
CA PHE A 76 -15.93 20.79 12.58
C PHE A 76 -14.41 20.66 12.75
N ARG A 77 -13.66 20.38 11.67
CA ARG A 77 -12.20 20.20 11.66
C ARG A 77 -11.73 19.13 12.64
N ALA A 78 -12.27 17.92 12.53
CA ALA A 78 -11.75 16.77 13.27
C ALA A 78 -10.29 16.49 12.88
N ASP A 79 -9.55 15.83 13.76
CA ASP A 79 -8.17 15.43 13.44
C ASP A 79 -8.16 14.33 12.36
N MET A 80 -9.19 13.48 12.37
CA MET A 80 -9.41 12.45 11.34
C MET A 80 -10.90 12.22 11.09
N VAL A 81 -11.28 12.08 9.83
CA VAL A 81 -12.63 11.62 9.42
C VAL A 81 -12.50 10.28 8.72
N MET A 82 -13.23 9.29 9.21
CA MET A 82 -13.34 7.96 8.64
C MET A 82 -14.64 7.84 7.85
N LYS A 83 -14.55 7.43 6.60
CA LYS A 83 -15.70 7.19 5.72
C LYS A 83 -15.73 5.69 5.37
N PRO A 84 -16.53 4.87 6.05
CA PRO A 84 -16.53 3.41 5.85
C PRO A 84 -16.81 3.00 4.41
N SER A 85 -17.67 3.71 3.71
CA SER A 85 -18.01 3.44 2.30
C SER A 85 -16.80 3.64 1.36
N GLU A 86 -16.00 4.70 1.59
CA GLU A 86 -14.78 4.94 0.82
C GLU A 86 -13.71 3.88 1.13
N ILE A 87 -13.54 3.53 2.41
CA ILE A 87 -12.59 2.49 2.83
C ILE A 87 -12.96 1.15 2.19
N ILE A 88 -14.24 0.76 2.22
CA ILE A 88 -14.70 -0.50 1.61
C ILE A 88 -14.53 -0.44 0.08
N ALA A 89 -14.85 0.68 -0.56
CA ALA A 89 -14.68 0.84 -2.00
C ALA A 89 -13.20 0.74 -2.40
N ASP A 90 -12.31 1.41 -1.66
CA ASP A 90 -10.87 1.34 -1.90
C ASP A 90 -10.31 -0.07 -1.69
N GLU A 91 -10.79 -0.79 -0.67
CA GLU A 91 -10.44 -2.20 -0.42
C GLU A 91 -10.93 -3.09 -1.57
N CYS A 92 -12.17 -2.92 -2.02
CA CYS A 92 -12.70 -3.66 -3.17
C CYS A 92 -11.90 -3.38 -4.45
N VAL A 93 -11.55 -2.13 -4.71
CA VAL A 93 -10.68 -1.76 -5.84
C VAL A 93 -9.30 -2.36 -5.67
N GLY A 94 -8.75 -2.34 -4.45
CA GLY A 94 -7.47 -2.98 -4.10
C GLY A 94 -7.48 -4.47 -4.43
N LEU A 95 -8.51 -5.20 -3.98
CA LEU A 95 -8.71 -6.64 -4.26
C LEU A 95 -8.76 -6.93 -5.76
N LEU A 96 -9.47 -6.10 -6.53
CA LEU A 96 -9.61 -6.26 -7.97
C LEU A 96 -8.34 -5.90 -8.75
N THR A 97 -7.62 -4.87 -8.31
CA THR A 97 -6.46 -4.32 -9.03
C THR A 97 -5.13 -4.92 -8.58
N THR A 98 -5.05 -5.38 -7.33
CA THR A 98 -3.80 -5.89 -6.75
C THR A 98 -4.03 -7.11 -5.85
N PRO A 99 -4.61 -8.21 -6.37
CA PRO A 99 -4.97 -9.38 -5.56
C PRO A 99 -3.78 -10.05 -4.86
N LEU A 100 -2.56 -9.86 -5.35
CA LEU A 100 -1.35 -10.35 -4.68
C LEU A 100 -1.00 -9.55 -3.42
N LEU A 101 -1.51 -8.33 -3.25
CA LEU A 101 -1.25 -7.53 -2.04
C LEU A 101 -1.91 -8.18 -0.83
N ASP A 102 -3.18 -8.57 -0.96
CA ASP A 102 -3.90 -9.22 0.15
C ASP A 102 -3.26 -10.56 0.51
N ARG A 103 -2.88 -11.31 -0.51
CA ARG A 103 -2.17 -12.58 -0.32
C ARG A 103 -0.84 -12.37 0.40
N PHE A 104 -0.07 -11.34 0.00
CA PHE A 104 1.16 -10.94 0.67
C PHE A 104 0.90 -10.58 2.14
N LEU A 105 -0.09 -9.72 2.40
CA LEU A 105 -0.44 -9.30 3.76
C LEU A 105 -0.91 -10.47 4.63
N ALA A 106 -1.66 -11.43 4.07
CA ALA A 106 -2.08 -12.63 4.79
C ALA A 106 -0.87 -13.47 5.24
N VAL A 107 0.13 -13.65 4.35
CA VAL A 107 1.35 -14.41 4.68
C VAL A 107 2.24 -13.66 5.68
N VAL A 108 2.34 -12.34 5.54
CA VAL A 108 3.18 -11.49 6.42
C VAL A 108 2.64 -11.44 7.84
N ARG A 109 1.32 -11.47 8.03
CA ARG A 109 0.70 -11.54 9.38
C ARG A 109 1.16 -12.74 10.21
N GLY A 110 1.62 -13.81 9.56
CA GLY A 110 2.20 -14.99 10.23
C GLY A 110 3.72 -14.89 10.49
N LYS A 111 4.36 -13.77 10.12
CA LYS A 111 5.80 -13.56 10.36
C LYS A 111 6.03 -12.84 11.69
N ASN A 112 7.25 -13.00 12.23
CA ASN A 112 7.66 -12.29 13.44
C ASN A 112 8.07 -10.84 13.16
N ASP A 113 8.17 -10.06 14.23
CA ASP A 113 8.50 -8.63 14.17
C ASP A 113 9.89 -8.39 13.54
N ALA A 114 10.87 -9.23 13.80
CA ALA A 114 12.21 -9.11 13.23
C ALA A 114 12.22 -9.23 11.70
N TRP A 115 11.40 -10.11 11.14
CA TRP A 115 11.21 -10.21 9.69
C TRP A 115 10.51 -8.96 9.12
N ALA A 116 9.50 -8.46 9.83
CA ALA A 116 8.77 -7.27 9.41
C ALA A 116 9.67 -6.02 9.40
N ASP A 117 10.50 -5.85 10.42
CA ASP A 117 11.46 -4.75 10.53
C ASP A 117 12.48 -4.78 9.39
N GLU A 118 13.04 -5.97 9.07
CA GLU A 118 13.96 -6.13 7.95
C GLU A 118 13.29 -5.82 6.61
N ALA A 119 12.06 -6.30 6.40
CA ALA A 119 11.30 -6.02 5.18
C ALA A 119 11.03 -4.52 5.01
N ILE A 120 10.64 -3.82 6.09
CA ILE A 120 10.43 -2.38 6.11
C ILE A 120 11.75 -1.64 5.85
N HIS A 121 12.84 -2.08 6.47
CA HIS A 121 14.17 -1.49 6.26
C HIS A 121 14.59 -1.58 4.79
N GLN A 122 14.47 -2.74 4.18
CA GLN A 122 14.80 -2.95 2.76
C GLN A 122 13.92 -2.09 1.85
N LEU A 123 12.62 -2.00 2.13
CA LEU A 123 11.70 -1.17 1.37
C LEU A 123 12.07 0.31 1.47
N ARG A 124 12.30 0.83 2.69
CA ARG A 124 12.72 2.21 2.92
C ARG A 124 14.03 2.57 2.24
N LYS A 125 15.01 1.68 2.28
CA LYS A 125 16.30 1.87 1.61
C LYS A 125 16.16 2.07 0.10
N ARG A 126 15.18 1.40 -0.54
CA ARG A 126 14.96 1.47 -1.99
C ARG A 126 13.97 2.56 -2.41
N VAL A 127 12.91 2.76 -1.65
CA VAL A 127 11.79 3.62 -2.01
C VAL A 127 11.85 4.98 -1.31
N GLY A 128 12.57 5.06 -0.18
CA GLY A 128 12.64 6.23 0.68
C GLY A 128 11.48 6.30 1.67
N THR A 129 11.22 7.49 2.23
CA THR A 129 10.23 7.71 3.30
C THR A 129 8.82 8.00 2.81
N ARG A 130 8.61 8.22 1.51
CA ARG A 130 7.28 8.45 0.95
C ARG A 130 6.50 7.14 0.87
N SER A 131 5.21 7.19 1.09
CA SER A 131 4.32 6.02 0.96
C SER A 131 4.43 5.40 -0.43
N PRO A 132 4.82 4.11 -0.52
CA PRO A 132 4.90 3.42 -1.79
C PRO A 132 3.50 3.07 -2.30
N ARG A 133 3.38 2.93 -3.62
CA ARG A 133 2.22 2.30 -4.24
C ARG A 133 2.54 0.86 -4.56
N ALA A 134 1.59 -0.04 -4.34
CA ALA A 134 1.70 -1.43 -4.76
C ALA A 134 1.12 -1.62 -6.17
N TRP A 135 1.71 -2.54 -6.95
CA TRP A 135 1.16 -3.01 -8.21
C TRP A 135 1.61 -4.43 -8.50
N THR A 136 0.78 -5.15 -9.24
CA THR A 136 1.10 -6.49 -9.73
C THR A 136 1.45 -6.43 -11.21
N ILE A 137 2.38 -7.27 -11.61
CA ILE A 137 2.69 -7.55 -13.02
C ILE A 137 2.55 -9.04 -13.24
N ARG A 138 1.90 -9.42 -14.31
CA ARG A 138 1.80 -10.79 -14.79
C ARG A 138 2.70 -10.93 -16.02
N LEU A 139 3.57 -11.94 -16.01
CA LEU A 139 4.48 -12.20 -17.12
C LEU A 139 3.78 -13.07 -18.17
N ASP A 140 2.90 -12.42 -18.93
CA ASP A 140 2.19 -13.00 -20.08
C ASP A 140 2.32 -12.11 -21.33
N GLU A 141 1.74 -12.57 -22.43
CA GLU A 141 1.81 -11.87 -23.72
C GLU A 141 1.09 -10.51 -23.70
N THR A 142 0.16 -10.29 -22.76
CA THR A 142 -0.62 -9.06 -22.67
C THR A 142 0.10 -7.98 -21.84
N GLU A 143 0.59 -8.34 -20.66
CA GLU A 143 1.19 -7.37 -19.73
C GLU A 143 2.71 -7.22 -19.92
N ALA A 144 3.39 -8.28 -20.41
CA ALA A 144 4.84 -8.33 -20.55
C ALA A 144 5.29 -9.02 -21.84
N PRO A 145 4.83 -8.56 -23.03
CA PRO A 145 5.14 -9.22 -24.32
C PRO A 145 6.64 -9.34 -24.59
N ALA A 146 7.45 -8.36 -24.21
CA ALA A 146 8.90 -8.43 -24.40
C ALA A 146 9.55 -9.55 -23.56
N VAL A 147 9.08 -9.72 -22.31
CA VAL A 147 9.54 -10.80 -21.43
C VAL A 147 9.10 -12.15 -21.99
N SER A 148 7.84 -12.29 -22.38
CA SER A 148 7.27 -13.51 -22.95
C SER A 148 8.02 -13.94 -24.25
N ALA A 149 8.27 -13.00 -25.15
CA ALA A 149 9.03 -13.26 -26.36
C ALA A 149 10.47 -13.71 -26.07
N ARG A 150 11.14 -13.09 -25.11
CA ARG A 150 12.49 -13.48 -24.70
C ARG A 150 12.52 -14.87 -24.06
N LEU A 151 11.55 -15.19 -23.21
CA LEU A 151 11.43 -16.55 -22.63
C LEU A 151 11.20 -17.61 -23.69
N ALA A 152 10.37 -17.32 -24.69
CA ALA A 152 10.09 -18.22 -25.81
C ALA A 152 11.29 -18.41 -26.76
N SER A 153 12.20 -17.44 -26.85
CA SER A 153 13.36 -17.49 -27.76
C SER A 153 14.48 -18.43 -27.33
N GLY A 154 14.41 -19.01 -26.12
CA GLY A 154 15.49 -19.83 -25.54
C GLY A 154 16.71 -19.03 -25.10
N ALA A 155 16.69 -17.70 -25.15
CA ALA A 155 17.74 -16.85 -24.60
C ALA A 155 17.77 -16.94 -23.08
N ARG A 156 18.87 -16.46 -22.46
CA ARG A 156 18.94 -16.37 -20.99
C ARG A 156 17.71 -15.65 -20.44
N PRO A 157 16.95 -16.29 -19.53
CA PRO A 157 15.81 -15.64 -18.91
C PRO A 157 16.22 -14.31 -18.26
N PRO A 158 15.40 -13.26 -18.34
CA PRO A 158 15.64 -12.07 -17.56
C PRO A 158 15.51 -12.39 -16.08
N THR A 159 16.23 -11.66 -15.24
CA THR A 159 16.09 -11.77 -13.79
C THR A 159 15.18 -10.67 -13.26
N LEU A 160 14.70 -10.85 -12.04
CA LEU A 160 13.97 -9.80 -11.34
C LEU A 160 14.78 -8.49 -11.23
N GLY A 161 16.10 -8.63 -11.02
CA GLY A 161 17.02 -7.50 -11.00
C GLY A 161 17.12 -6.75 -12.32
N ASP A 162 17.00 -7.45 -13.45
CA ASP A 162 16.99 -6.82 -14.76
C ASP A 162 15.75 -5.92 -14.94
N LEU A 163 14.57 -6.35 -14.47
CA LEU A 163 13.35 -5.51 -14.47
C LEU A 163 13.42 -4.31 -13.50
N LEU A 164 14.23 -4.43 -12.44
CA LEU A 164 14.40 -3.36 -11.46
C LEU A 164 15.52 -2.37 -11.83
N ARG A 165 16.18 -2.51 -12.98
CA ARG A 165 17.13 -1.51 -13.51
C ARG A 165 16.38 -0.34 -14.13
N ASP A 166 16.96 0.87 -14.02
CA ASP A 166 16.42 2.05 -14.73
C ASP A 166 16.73 1.93 -16.23
N PRO A 167 15.72 1.93 -17.12
CA PRO A 167 15.95 1.93 -18.56
C PRO A 167 16.80 3.10 -19.08
N ARG A 168 16.85 4.22 -18.37
CA ARG A 168 17.63 5.40 -18.73
C ARG A 168 19.11 5.26 -18.39
N ASN A 169 19.40 4.53 -17.34
CA ASN A 169 20.75 4.22 -16.91
C ASN A 169 20.77 2.85 -16.24
N ARG A 170 21.26 1.84 -16.93
CA ARG A 170 21.29 0.45 -16.45
C ARG A 170 22.04 0.25 -15.14
N GLN A 171 22.93 1.16 -14.76
CA GLN A 171 23.66 1.11 -13.49
C GLN A 171 22.75 1.50 -12.31
N ASP A 172 21.72 2.28 -12.58
CA ASP A 172 20.77 2.70 -11.57
C ASP A 172 19.64 1.68 -11.38
N ARG A 173 19.05 1.70 -10.20
CA ARG A 173 17.88 0.89 -9.89
C ARG A 173 16.64 1.75 -9.77
N LEU A 174 15.53 1.23 -10.24
CA LEU A 174 14.22 1.82 -10.01
C LEU A 174 13.93 1.88 -8.51
N PRO A 175 13.29 2.95 -8.01
CA PRO A 175 12.84 3.06 -6.62
C PRO A 175 11.62 2.16 -6.39
N ALA A 176 11.85 0.86 -6.47
CA ALA A 176 10.87 -0.20 -6.29
C ALA A 176 11.52 -1.45 -5.68
N GLN A 177 10.70 -2.24 -4.99
CA GLN A 177 11.04 -3.52 -4.40
C GLN A 177 9.98 -4.55 -4.81
N ALA A 178 10.42 -5.75 -5.18
CA ALA A 178 9.52 -6.89 -5.30
C ALA A 178 9.19 -7.41 -3.89
N LEU A 179 7.91 -7.49 -3.58
CA LEU A 179 7.43 -7.97 -2.27
C LEU A 179 7.12 -9.46 -2.30
N MET A 180 6.56 -9.95 -3.41
CA MET A 180 6.14 -11.33 -3.57
C MET A 180 6.26 -11.76 -5.02
N LEU A 181 6.75 -12.98 -5.23
CA LEU A 181 6.67 -13.71 -6.49
C LEU A 181 5.74 -14.91 -6.29
N LEU A 182 4.73 -15.03 -7.12
CA LEU A 182 3.86 -16.20 -7.20
C LEU A 182 4.15 -16.94 -8.50
N ARG A 183 4.60 -18.18 -8.38
CA ARG A 183 4.90 -19.11 -9.49
C ARG A 183 4.25 -20.45 -9.22
N ASP A 184 3.37 -20.91 -10.09
CA ASP A 184 2.70 -22.23 -10.01
C ASP A 184 2.10 -22.52 -8.61
N GLY A 185 1.52 -21.51 -7.99
CA GLY A 185 0.94 -21.59 -6.65
C GLY A 185 1.94 -21.40 -5.50
N SER A 186 3.24 -21.49 -5.75
CA SER A 186 4.30 -21.26 -4.76
C SER A 186 4.58 -19.77 -4.57
N GLU A 187 4.74 -19.37 -3.30
CA GLU A 187 4.98 -17.99 -2.89
C GLU A 187 6.42 -17.79 -2.43
N THR A 188 7.09 -16.81 -3.00
CA THR A 188 8.39 -16.36 -2.54
C THR A 188 8.28 -14.91 -2.06
N LEU A 189 8.49 -14.69 -0.76
CA LEU A 189 8.52 -13.35 -0.17
C LEU A 189 9.89 -12.70 -0.40
N LEU A 190 9.88 -11.40 -0.68
CA LEU A 190 11.08 -10.58 -0.93
C LEU A 190 12.08 -11.29 -1.87
N PRO A 191 11.64 -11.72 -3.06
CA PRO A 191 12.48 -12.50 -3.97
C PRO A 191 13.76 -11.75 -4.30
N ASN A 192 14.88 -12.52 -4.40
CA ASN A 192 16.17 -11.95 -4.72
C ASN A 192 16.22 -11.39 -6.15
N GLY A 193 17.04 -10.36 -6.37
CA GLY A 193 17.25 -9.78 -7.69
C GLY A 193 17.77 -10.77 -8.74
N ASP A 194 18.51 -11.81 -8.33
CA ASP A 194 19.02 -12.84 -9.22
C ASP A 194 17.99 -13.91 -9.61
N THR A 195 16.77 -13.83 -9.05
CA THR A 195 15.69 -14.76 -9.37
C THR A 195 15.36 -14.72 -10.86
N PRO A 196 15.56 -15.83 -11.60
CA PRO A 196 15.19 -15.89 -13.00
C PRO A 196 13.66 -15.86 -13.13
N LEU A 197 13.18 -15.12 -14.10
CA LEU A 197 11.76 -14.99 -14.39
C LEU A 197 11.28 -16.13 -15.29
N ALA A 198 10.03 -16.53 -15.10
CA ALA A 198 9.37 -17.56 -15.89
C ALA A 198 8.03 -17.07 -16.44
N ALA A 199 7.53 -17.74 -17.46
CA ALA A 199 6.20 -17.47 -18.00
C ALA A 199 5.13 -17.65 -16.92
N ARG A 200 4.11 -16.80 -16.94
CA ARG A 200 3.00 -16.76 -15.98
C ARG A 200 3.37 -16.39 -14.54
N ASP A 201 4.61 -16.01 -14.27
CA ASP A 201 4.94 -15.42 -12.97
C ASP A 201 4.04 -14.21 -12.70
N ARG A 202 3.63 -14.08 -11.46
CA ARG A 202 2.93 -12.90 -10.95
C ARG A 202 3.78 -12.28 -9.88
N ILE A 203 4.11 -10.99 -10.05
CA ILE A 203 5.06 -10.32 -9.16
C ILE A 203 4.37 -9.10 -8.57
N LEU A 204 4.31 -9.05 -7.25
CA LEU A 204 3.89 -7.87 -6.50
C LEU A 204 5.10 -6.97 -6.25
N PHE A 205 4.99 -5.73 -6.67
CA PHE A 205 5.95 -4.69 -6.40
C PHE A 205 5.37 -3.62 -5.47
N ALA A 206 6.25 -2.97 -4.72
CA ALA A 206 5.97 -1.70 -4.05
C ALA A 206 7.04 -0.68 -4.43
N GLY A 207 6.64 0.55 -4.73
CA GLY A 207 7.58 1.56 -5.15
C GLY A 207 6.93 2.91 -5.45
N ARG A 208 7.73 3.83 -6.01
CA ARG A 208 7.22 5.12 -6.49
C ARG A 208 6.47 4.94 -7.81
N GLY A 209 5.45 5.77 -8.07
CA GLY A 209 4.67 5.70 -9.31
C GLY A 209 5.50 5.80 -10.58
N GLU A 210 6.58 6.60 -10.56
CA GLU A 210 7.54 6.71 -11.66
C GLU A 210 8.27 5.39 -11.97
N ALA A 211 8.53 4.55 -10.94
CA ALA A 211 9.18 3.26 -11.12
C ALA A 211 8.32 2.30 -11.94
N ARG A 212 7.01 2.26 -11.65
CA ARG A 212 6.04 1.47 -12.44
C ARG A 212 6.02 1.92 -13.90
N HIS A 213 6.01 3.24 -14.13
CA HIS A 213 5.99 3.79 -15.48
C HIS A 213 7.26 3.44 -16.26
N ARG A 214 8.43 3.57 -15.63
CA ARG A 214 9.71 3.22 -16.28
C ARG A 214 9.87 1.72 -16.51
N MET A 215 9.43 0.88 -15.57
CA MET A 215 9.43 -0.58 -15.72
C MET A 215 8.60 -1.03 -16.92
N ARG A 216 7.51 -0.32 -17.22
CA ARG A 216 6.62 -0.64 -18.33
C ARG A 216 7.34 -0.72 -19.68
N SER A 217 8.32 0.14 -19.94
CA SER A 217 9.08 0.09 -21.20
C SER A 217 9.87 -1.22 -21.34
N ALA A 218 10.44 -1.74 -20.25
CA ALA A 218 11.13 -3.03 -20.27
C ALA A 218 10.16 -4.22 -20.49
N LEU A 219 8.91 -4.09 -20.05
CA LEU A 219 7.90 -5.14 -20.23
C LEU A 219 7.35 -5.18 -21.67
N LEU A 220 7.24 -4.01 -22.33
CA LEU A 220 6.61 -3.85 -23.62
C LEU A 220 7.61 -3.87 -24.78
N GLU A 221 8.84 -3.39 -24.58
CA GLU A 221 9.81 -3.16 -25.65
C GLU A 221 10.99 -4.13 -25.56
N ALA A 222 11.11 -5.02 -26.52
CA ALA A 222 12.17 -6.05 -26.55
C ALA A 222 13.58 -5.44 -26.58
N THR A 223 13.78 -4.31 -27.22
CA THR A 223 15.08 -3.60 -27.28
C THR A 223 15.49 -3.06 -25.93
N VAL A 224 14.54 -2.51 -25.15
CA VAL A 224 14.77 -2.03 -23.78
C VAL A 224 15.12 -3.19 -22.87
N LEU A 225 14.34 -4.28 -22.91
CA LEU A 225 14.60 -5.47 -22.11
C LEU A 225 15.97 -6.09 -22.45
N GLU A 226 16.32 -6.17 -23.74
CA GLU A 226 17.62 -6.68 -24.18
C GLU A 226 18.79 -5.85 -23.60
N TYR A 227 18.69 -4.53 -23.67
CA TYR A 227 19.68 -3.63 -23.05
C TYR A 227 19.80 -3.87 -21.55
N LEU A 228 18.70 -3.97 -20.83
CA LEU A 228 18.72 -4.21 -19.39
C LEU A 228 19.35 -5.54 -19.04
N CYS A 229 19.11 -6.59 -19.81
CA CYS A 229 19.68 -7.92 -19.60
C CYS A 229 21.17 -8.01 -19.95
N THR A 230 21.60 -7.37 -21.06
CA THR A 230 22.93 -7.60 -21.66
C THR A 230 23.87 -6.37 -21.57
N GLY A 231 23.32 -5.18 -21.44
CA GLY A 231 24.07 -3.92 -21.55
C GLY A 231 24.39 -3.50 -22.99
N ARG A 232 23.92 -4.26 -23.98
CA ARG A 232 24.18 -3.97 -25.41
C ARG A 232 23.05 -3.10 -25.98
N GLU A 233 23.40 -1.96 -26.55
CA GLU A 233 22.47 -1.18 -27.35
C GLU A 233 22.38 -1.75 -28.76
N ARG A 234 21.17 -2.00 -29.25
CA ARG A 234 20.98 -2.32 -30.68
C ARG A 234 21.09 -1.04 -31.51
N ALA A 235 21.90 -1.08 -32.54
CA ALA A 235 21.97 0.00 -33.55
C ALA A 235 20.61 0.13 -34.25
N GLY A 236 19.82 1.14 -33.88
CA GLY A 236 18.47 1.35 -34.43
C GLY A 236 17.54 2.10 -33.50
N GLY A 237 17.95 3.28 -33.01
CA GLY A 237 17.03 4.23 -32.35
C GLY A 237 16.68 3.90 -30.92
N TRP A 238 17.50 4.36 -29.99
CA TRP A 238 17.19 4.38 -28.57
C TRP A 238 16.16 5.49 -28.27
N PRO A 239 14.98 5.20 -27.71
CA PRO A 239 13.95 6.23 -27.47
C PRO A 239 14.33 7.25 -26.39
N PHE A 240 15.44 7.05 -25.67
CA PHE A 240 15.92 7.93 -24.60
C PHE A 240 17.34 8.48 -24.84
N ALA A 241 17.87 8.46 -26.06
CA ALA A 241 19.14 9.08 -26.37
C ALA A 241 19.12 10.53 -25.90
N ARG A 242 19.98 10.88 -24.94
CA ARG A 242 20.22 12.27 -24.57
C ARG A 242 20.67 12.99 -25.84
N ARG A 243 19.94 14.00 -26.27
CA ARG A 243 20.52 15.03 -27.15
C ARG A 243 21.66 15.65 -26.36
N ALA A 244 22.88 15.29 -26.72
CA ALA A 244 24.05 16.08 -26.36
C ALA A 244 23.90 17.43 -27.04
N GLY A 245 23.73 18.48 -26.26
CA GLY A 245 23.80 19.89 -26.63
C GLY A 245 24.74 20.53 -25.64
#